data_134a8897fa52d6d15cad42c73b519699
#
_entry.id   134a8897fa52d6d15cad42c73b519699
#
_cell.length_a   1.000
_cell.length_b   1.000
_cell.length_c   1.000
_cell.angle_alpha   90.00
_cell.angle_beta   90.00
_cell.angle_gamma   90.00
#
_symmetry.space_group_name_H-M   'P 1'
#
loop_
_entity.id
_entity.type
_entity.pdbx_description
1 polymer ?
#
loop_
_entity_poly.entity_id
_entity_poly.type
_entity_poly.pdbx_seq_one_letter_code
_entity_poly.pdbx_strand_id
1 'polypeptide(L)'
;MHHPPLITGFPGMDNIGLYNRNHFNKITKNNSAVYMVIAGHVHRTIIGASGGKPCAILKSPCHQMPLELYEENSSLSIDEPGAYGLLLIGQNNPVLLTEDVGSEI
;
A
#
# COMPACT_ATOMS: atom_id res chain seq x y z
N MET A 1 -3.87 -0.80 -7.67
CA MET A 1 -4.09 -2.26 -7.53
C MET A 1 -4.44 -2.60 -6.09
N HIS A 2 -5.07 -3.75 -5.83
CA HIS A 2 -5.44 -4.10 -4.45
C HIS A 2 -4.30 -4.78 -3.71
N HIS A 3 -3.81 -5.91 -4.22
CA HIS A 3 -2.77 -6.68 -3.55
C HIS A 3 -1.39 -6.06 -3.78
N PRO A 4 -0.61 -5.84 -2.71
CA PRO A 4 0.68 -5.17 -2.88
C PRO A 4 1.71 -6.06 -3.56
N PRO A 5 2.53 -5.46 -4.44
CA PRO A 5 3.57 -6.21 -5.13
C PRO A 5 4.90 -6.28 -4.36
N LEU A 6 4.91 -5.88 -3.10
CA LEU A 6 6.11 -5.89 -2.27
C LEU A 6 5.89 -6.71 -1.01
N ILE A 7 6.97 -7.07 -0.34
CA ILE A 7 6.93 -7.75 0.95
C ILE A 7 6.84 -6.67 2.02
N THR A 8 5.80 -6.73 2.85
CA THR A 8 5.48 -5.66 3.78
C THR A 8 6.13 -5.81 5.14
N GLY A 9 6.51 -7.02 5.51
CA GLY A 9 6.98 -7.32 6.87
C GLY A 9 5.89 -7.87 7.78
N PHE A 10 4.66 -8.02 7.27
CA PHE A 10 3.56 -8.65 7.98
C PHE A 10 3.34 -10.03 7.33
N PRO A 11 3.90 -11.12 7.88
CA PRO A 11 3.86 -12.42 7.20
C PRO A 11 2.46 -12.89 6.84
N GLY A 12 1.47 -12.65 7.68
CA GLY A 12 0.10 -13.03 7.38
C GLY A 12 -0.44 -12.33 6.15
N MET A 13 -0.10 -11.07 5.95
CA MET A 13 -0.52 -10.32 4.77
C MET A 13 0.33 -10.66 3.56
N ASP A 14 1.62 -10.90 3.76
CA ASP A 14 2.53 -11.25 2.66
C ASP A 14 2.16 -12.62 2.05
N ASN A 15 1.64 -13.53 2.87
CA ASN A 15 1.21 -14.83 2.39
C ASN A 15 -0.04 -14.76 1.50
N ILE A 16 -0.80 -13.67 1.60
CA ILE A 16 -1.99 -13.45 0.77
C ILE A 16 -1.84 -12.19 -0.10
N GLY A 17 -0.61 -11.79 -0.35
CA GLY A 17 -0.31 -10.67 -1.23
C GLY A 17 -0.45 -11.03 -2.70
N LEU A 18 0.19 -10.24 -3.56
CA LEU A 18 0.12 -10.47 -4.99
C LEU A 18 0.82 -11.78 -5.35
N TYR A 19 0.07 -12.70 -5.95
CA TYR A 19 0.55 -14.04 -6.25
C TYR A 19 1.81 -14.04 -7.12
N ASN A 20 1.85 -13.21 -8.15
CA ASN A 20 2.95 -13.17 -9.10
C ASN A 20 3.77 -11.87 -8.97
N ARG A 21 4.07 -11.47 -7.74
CA ARG A 21 4.73 -10.19 -7.48
C ARG A 21 6.08 -10.02 -8.20
N ASN A 22 6.85 -11.10 -8.33
CA ASN A 22 8.13 -11.01 -9.00
C ASN A 22 7.97 -10.66 -10.48
N HIS A 23 7.00 -11.24 -11.13
CA HIS A 23 6.71 -10.94 -12.53
C HIS A 23 6.20 -9.51 -12.68
N PHE A 24 5.32 -9.08 -11.80
CA PHE A 24 4.81 -7.71 -11.79
C PHE A 24 5.96 -6.71 -11.61
N ASN A 25 6.85 -6.97 -10.64
CA ASN A 25 7.97 -6.08 -10.38
C ASN A 25 8.93 -5.97 -11.56
N LYS A 26 9.09 -7.06 -12.30
CA LYS A 26 9.91 -7.06 -13.50
C LYS A 26 9.30 -6.20 -14.59
N ILE A 27 7.99 -6.29 -14.79
CA ILE A 27 7.28 -5.46 -15.76
C ILE A 27 7.40 -3.98 -15.36
N THR A 28 7.18 -3.67 -14.09
CA THR A 28 7.27 -2.31 -13.57
C THR A 28 8.65 -1.71 -13.80
N LYS A 29 9.68 -2.50 -13.51
CA LYS A 29 11.07 -2.07 -13.69
C LYS A 29 11.36 -1.70 -15.14
N ASN A 30 10.81 -2.43 -16.08
CA ASN A 30 11.11 -2.26 -17.49
C ASN A 30 10.14 -1.33 -18.22
N ASN A 31 9.26 -0.66 -17.48
CA ASN A 31 8.27 0.23 -18.10
C ASN A 31 8.44 1.65 -17.58
N SER A 32 9.05 2.51 -18.38
CA SER A 32 9.33 3.89 -17.99
C SER A 32 8.07 4.74 -17.85
N ALA A 33 6.93 4.28 -18.34
CA ALA A 33 5.66 4.99 -18.18
C ALA A 33 5.07 4.83 -16.78
N VAL A 34 5.59 3.89 -15.98
CA VAL A 34 5.14 3.71 -14.61
C VAL A 34 5.97 4.61 -13.71
N TYR A 35 5.33 5.55 -13.03
CA TYR A 35 6.01 6.44 -12.08
C TYR A 35 5.85 5.95 -10.64
N MET A 36 4.75 5.30 -10.32
CA MET A 36 4.39 4.96 -8.96
C MET A 36 3.40 3.81 -8.96
N VAL A 37 3.44 2.98 -7.95
CA VAL A 37 2.45 1.91 -7.73
C VAL A 37 1.71 2.23 -6.44
N ILE A 38 0.39 2.15 -6.47
CA ILE A 38 -0.46 2.37 -5.31
C ILE A 38 -1.27 1.12 -5.06
N ALA A 39 -1.29 0.64 -3.84
CA ALA A 39 -1.99 -0.59 -3.47
C ALA A 39 -2.76 -0.42 -2.15
N GLY A 40 -3.57 -1.42 -1.84
CA GLY A 40 -4.34 -1.46 -0.61
C GLY A 40 -4.12 -2.78 0.12
N HIS A 41 -5.21 -3.38 0.57
CA HIS A 41 -5.26 -4.73 1.15
C HIS A 41 -4.71 -4.84 2.58
N VAL A 42 -3.58 -4.22 2.89
CA VAL A 42 -2.92 -4.42 4.19
C VAL A 42 -3.50 -3.54 5.29
N HIS A 43 -4.25 -2.50 4.92
CA HIS A 43 -4.89 -1.61 5.89
C HIS A 43 -3.87 -0.90 6.78
N ARG A 44 -2.77 -0.47 6.19
CA ARG A 44 -1.75 0.30 6.91
C ARG A 44 -0.92 1.06 5.89
N THR A 45 -0.46 2.26 6.24
CA THR A 45 0.42 3.01 5.35
C THR A 45 1.80 2.34 5.32
N ILE A 46 2.22 1.91 4.15
CA ILE A 46 3.52 1.28 3.94
C ILE A 46 4.11 1.87 2.68
N ILE A 47 5.35 2.31 2.77
CA ILE A 47 6.05 2.89 1.63
C ILE A 47 7.26 2.01 1.31
N GLY A 48 7.39 1.65 0.06
CA GLY A 48 8.50 0.83 -0.41
C GLY A 48 8.73 1.04 -1.89
N ALA A 49 9.17 0.01 -2.57
CA ALA A 49 9.43 0.07 -4.00
C ALA A 49 8.91 -1.19 -4.70
N SER A 50 8.49 -1.00 -5.94
CA SER A 50 8.11 -2.08 -6.83
C SER A 50 8.85 -1.85 -8.14
N GLY A 51 9.77 -2.75 -8.48
CA GLY A 51 10.58 -2.61 -9.68
C GLY A 51 11.40 -1.32 -9.71
N GLY A 52 11.84 -0.84 -8.55
CA GLY A 52 12.57 0.42 -8.45
C GLY A 52 11.70 1.66 -8.48
N LYS A 53 10.38 1.53 -8.62
CA LYS A 53 9.45 2.66 -8.59
C LYS A 53 8.86 2.80 -7.19
N PRO A 54 8.51 4.02 -6.75
CA PRO A 54 7.82 4.18 -5.47
C PRO A 54 6.56 3.34 -5.42
N CYS A 55 6.34 2.67 -4.28
CA CYS A 55 5.13 1.89 -4.06
C CYS A 55 4.56 2.28 -2.70
N ALA A 56 3.32 2.76 -2.71
CA ALA A 56 2.63 3.18 -1.50
C ALA A 56 1.42 2.28 -1.27
N ILE A 57 1.29 1.75 -0.06
CA ILE A 57 0.12 1.03 0.38
C ILE A 57 -0.66 1.96 1.28
N LEU A 58 -1.93 2.18 0.97
CA LEU A 58 -2.77 3.12 1.69
C LEU A 58 -3.54 2.42 2.81
N LYS A 59 -3.86 3.18 3.84
CA LYS A 59 -4.76 2.73 4.89
C LYS A 59 -6.15 2.46 4.32
N SER A 60 -6.91 1.68 5.06
CA SER A 60 -8.30 1.39 4.72
C SER A 60 -9.19 2.58 5.06
N PRO A 61 -10.29 2.77 4.34
CA PRO A 61 -11.29 3.76 4.75
C PRO A 61 -12.09 3.33 5.98
N CYS A 62 -11.94 2.09 6.45
CA CYS A 62 -12.70 1.57 7.59
C CYS A 62 -11.86 1.40 8.85
N HIS A 63 -11.06 0.36 8.91
CA HIS A 63 -10.24 0.02 10.07
C HIS A 63 -8.85 -0.35 9.60
N GLN A 64 -7.90 -0.37 10.51
CA GLN A 64 -6.51 -0.60 10.16
C GLN A 64 -5.99 -1.89 10.76
N MET A 65 -4.86 -2.36 10.25
CA MET A 65 -4.12 -3.47 10.80
C MET A 65 -3.16 -2.94 11.86
N PRO A 66 -3.05 -3.58 13.04
CA PRO A 66 -2.08 -3.12 14.04
C PRO A 66 -0.65 -3.25 13.53
N LEU A 67 0.22 -2.35 13.97
CA LEU A 67 1.62 -2.39 13.58
C LEU A 67 2.35 -3.43 14.42
N GLU A 68 2.23 -4.68 14.03
CA GLU A 68 2.87 -5.79 14.69
C GLU A 68 3.58 -6.64 13.66
N LEU A 69 4.87 -6.36 13.47
CA LEU A 69 5.69 -7.10 12.51
C LEU A 69 5.81 -8.54 12.98
N TYR A 70 5.95 -9.43 12.03
CA TYR A 70 6.04 -10.88 12.25
C TYR A 70 4.73 -11.54 12.70
N GLU A 71 3.62 -10.77 12.74
CA GLU A 71 2.33 -11.34 13.04
C GLU A 71 1.82 -12.13 11.83
N GLU A 72 1.37 -13.36 12.05
CA GLU A 72 0.89 -14.21 10.97
C GLU A 72 -0.62 -14.16 10.80
N ASN A 73 -1.34 -13.53 11.71
CA ASN A 73 -2.79 -13.43 11.62
C ASN A 73 -3.19 -12.23 10.79
N SER A 74 -3.63 -12.47 9.54
CA SER A 74 -4.01 -11.41 8.61
C SER A 74 -5.38 -10.81 8.91
N SER A 75 -6.12 -11.34 9.89
CA SER A 75 -7.45 -10.81 10.21
C SER A 75 -7.45 -9.87 11.42
N LEU A 76 -6.29 -9.51 11.94
CA LEU A 76 -6.22 -8.56 13.04
C LEU A 76 -6.65 -7.17 12.56
N SER A 77 -7.33 -6.44 13.42
CA SER A 77 -7.72 -5.06 13.11
C SER A 77 -7.75 -4.22 14.38
N ILE A 78 -7.55 -2.93 14.22
CA ILE A 78 -7.67 -1.96 15.29
C ILE A 78 -8.55 -0.81 14.84
N ASP A 79 -9.15 -0.12 15.81
CA ASP A 79 -10.11 0.94 15.54
C ASP A 79 -9.39 2.28 15.40
N GLU A 80 -8.51 2.37 14.42
CA GLU A 80 -7.90 3.64 14.03
C GLU A 80 -8.75 4.28 12.93
N PRO A 81 -8.64 5.60 12.73
CA PRO A 81 -9.43 6.28 11.72
C PRO A 81 -9.21 5.72 10.32
N GLY A 82 -10.26 5.70 9.53
CA GLY A 82 -10.14 5.43 8.11
C GLY A 82 -9.35 6.54 7.43
N ALA A 83 -8.89 6.28 6.23
CA ALA A 83 -8.09 7.25 5.49
C ALA A 83 -8.34 7.12 3.99
N TYR A 84 -7.91 8.12 3.26
CA TYR A 84 -7.95 8.11 1.81
C TYR A 84 -6.72 8.82 1.26
N GLY A 85 -6.46 8.62 -0.01
CA GLY A 85 -5.34 9.27 -0.68
C GLY A 85 -5.82 10.22 -1.76
N LEU A 86 -5.05 11.29 -1.96
CA LEU A 86 -5.23 12.21 -3.06
C LEU A 86 -3.98 12.11 -3.94
N LEU A 87 -4.17 11.77 -5.20
CA LEU A 87 -3.07 11.69 -6.14
C LEU A 87 -3.13 12.92 -7.04
N LEU A 88 -2.15 13.79 -6.92
CA LEU A 88 -2.05 14.98 -7.74
C LEU A 88 -1.24 14.65 -8.99
N ILE A 89 -1.86 14.79 -10.15
CA ILE A 89 -1.22 14.53 -11.43
C ILE A 89 -1.24 15.83 -12.22
N GLY A 90 -0.08 16.25 -12.68
CA GLY A 90 0.04 17.49 -13.45
C GLY A 90 1.28 17.43 -14.32
N GLN A 91 1.93 18.58 -14.50
CA GLN A 91 3.12 18.68 -15.35
C GLN A 91 4.36 18.11 -14.66
N ASN A 92 4.33 18.04 -13.33
CA ASN A 92 5.42 17.46 -12.57
C ASN A 92 5.12 15.98 -12.27
N ASN A 93 6.04 15.31 -11.59
CA ASN A 93 5.83 13.94 -11.17
C ASN A 93 4.62 13.85 -10.23
N PRO A 94 3.90 12.73 -10.24
CA PRO A 94 2.75 12.57 -9.35
C PRO A 94 3.12 12.67 -7.89
N VAL A 95 2.22 13.24 -7.10
CA VAL A 95 2.39 13.38 -5.65
C VAL A 95 1.18 12.74 -4.98
N LEU A 96 1.43 11.88 -4.00
CA LEU A 96 0.39 11.23 -3.23
C LEU A 96 0.34 11.81 -1.82
N LEU A 97 -0.84 12.33 -1.46
CA LEU A 97 -1.11 12.86 -0.13
C LEU A 97 -2.15 11.96 0.52
N THR A 98 -2.07 11.79 1.84
CA THR A 98 -3.06 11.00 2.56
C THR A 98 -3.71 11.84 3.65
N GLU A 99 -4.97 11.53 3.94
CA GLU A 99 -5.73 12.23 4.95
C GLU A 99 -6.52 11.21 5.75
N ASP A 100 -6.43 11.27 7.07
CA ASP A 100 -7.26 10.45 7.91
C ASP A 100 -8.67 11.07 7.97
N VAL A 101 -9.68 10.24 7.94
CA VAL A 101 -11.05 10.71 8.11
C VAL A 101 -11.22 10.97 9.59
N GLY A 102 -11.19 12.21 9.95
CA GLY A 102 -11.24 12.59 11.34
C GLY A 102 -12.57 12.34 11.96
N SER A 103 -12.52 12.11 13.24
CA SER A 103 -13.74 12.04 13.98
C SER A 103 -13.88 13.32 14.72
N GLU A 104 -13.35 14.37 14.24
CA GLU A 104 -13.43 15.50 14.88
C GLU A 104 -14.64 15.97 15.14
N ILE A 105 -14.81 16.43 15.93
CA ILE A 105 -16.03 16.76 16.28
C ILE A 105 -16.31 17.99 16.68
#